data_b60634b848e8b3f92bad518451845c6f
#
_entry.id   b60634b848e8b3f92bad518451845c6f
#
_cell.length_a   1.000
_cell.length_b   1.000
_cell.length_c   1.000
_cell.angle_alpha   90.00
_cell.angle_beta   90.00
_cell.angle_gamma   90.00
#
_symmetry.space_group_name_H-M   'P 1'
#
loop_
_entity.id
_entity.type
_entity.pdbx_description
1 polymer ?
#
loop_
_entity_poly.entity_id
_entity_poly.type
_entity_poly.pdbx_seq_one_letter_code
_entity_poly.pdbx_strand_id
1 'polypeptide(L)'
;MPVQSMSRIISYWAARQADRVAIDHEGRAITWGEFEERTNRLARAYSELGVQPDDFVTIALPNGIEFFEACFAVWKLGATPQPISAKLPKSERDQIIDLGKPSLVVGAETGAFEQIVSVPQGFVPGEHLSAEPLPELTAASLKAMTSGGSTGRPKLIVSAQPAAWDTDLPYLEIPQQGAMLVPGPLYHNGPFVWAMIALFRGCTVAITTRFDAEQTLTTLERLKINIVYMVPTMMRRIWALPEDVRTGYDLSSLQTLWHLAAPCPAWLKECFIEWLGAEVIWELYAGTEGQGTTMIRGDEWLTHKGSVGRPVEACEIKIVGEAGETLPSGEVG
;
A
#
# COMPACT_ATOMS: atom_id res chain seq x y z
N MET A 1 9.76 -19.40 7.98
CA MET A 1 9.12 -19.35 9.32
C MET A 1 7.62 -19.53 9.16
N PRO A 2 6.85 -19.83 10.21
CA PRO A 2 5.40 -19.92 10.06
C PRO A 2 4.80 -18.56 9.70
N VAL A 3 3.69 -18.60 8.97
CA VAL A 3 2.83 -17.44 8.70
C VAL A 3 2.47 -16.78 10.02
N GLN A 4 2.62 -15.46 10.10
CA GLN A 4 2.32 -14.66 11.28
C GLN A 4 1.08 -13.82 11.05
N SER A 5 0.26 -13.64 12.10
CA SER A 5 -0.81 -12.64 12.07
C SER A 5 -0.24 -11.22 11.89
N MET A 6 -0.96 -10.36 11.17
CA MET A 6 -0.62 -8.94 11.06
C MET A 6 -0.52 -8.25 12.42
N SER A 7 -1.24 -8.73 13.41
CA SER A 7 -1.16 -8.22 14.79
C SER A 7 0.24 -8.35 15.39
N ARG A 8 1.08 -9.26 14.89
CA ARG A 8 2.43 -9.55 15.41
C ARG A 8 3.57 -9.03 14.55
N ILE A 9 3.30 -8.58 13.33
CA ILE A 9 4.34 -8.18 12.38
C ILE A 9 5.24 -7.07 12.93
N ILE A 10 4.66 -6.02 13.56
CA ILE A 10 5.48 -4.94 14.11
C ILE A 10 6.29 -5.45 15.29
N SER A 11 5.69 -6.22 16.21
CA SER A 11 6.39 -6.83 17.36
C SER A 11 7.56 -7.71 16.91
N TYR A 12 7.36 -8.47 15.81
CA TYR A 12 8.40 -9.31 15.22
C TYR A 12 9.62 -8.49 14.77
N TRP A 13 9.39 -7.37 14.07
CA TRP A 13 10.47 -6.51 13.58
C TRP A 13 11.04 -5.61 14.67
N ALA A 14 10.23 -5.08 15.57
CA ALA A 14 10.70 -4.31 16.74
C ALA A 14 11.67 -5.12 17.61
N ALA A 15 11.40 -6.42 17.83
CA ALA A 15 12.31 -7.29 18.56
C ALA A 15 13.67 -7.53 17.88
N ARG A 16 13.80 -7.24 16.56
CA ARG A 16 15.01 -7.49 15.74
C ARG A 16 15.74 -6.24 15.33
N GLN A 17 15.03 -5.12 15.23
CA GLN A 17 15.56 -3.87 14.68
C GLN A 17 14.87 -2.64 15.29
N ALA A 18 14.68 -2.62 16.60
CA ALA A 18 13.93 -1.58 17.34
C ALA A 18 14.33 -0.15 16.93
N ASP A 19 15.64 0.11 16.80
CA ASP A 19 16.18 1.44 16.53
C ASP A 19 16.20 1.83 15.04
N ARG A 20 15.90 0.89 14.13
CA ARG A 20 15.80 1.20 12.70
C ARG A 20 14.52 1.94 12.40
N VAL A 21 14.58 2.85 11.42
CA VAL A 21 13.42 3.55 10.90
C VAL A 21 12.46 2.56 10.24
N ALA A 22 11.21 2.56 10.70
CA ALA A 22 10.11 1.83 10.06
C ALA A 22 9.44 2.68 8.98
N ILE A 23 9.12 3.94 9.29
CA ILE A 23 8.41 4.85 8.39
C ILE A 23 9.12 6.20 8.39
N ASP A 24 9.39 6.74 7.19
CA ASP A 24 9.82 8.12 6.95
C ASP A 24 8.72 8.86 6.17
N HIS A 25 8.20 9.92 6.75
CA HIS A 25 7.27 10.82 6.10
C HIS A 25 7.91 12.20 5.95
N GLU A 26 8.51 12.44 4.80
CA GLU A 26 9.14 13.72 4.45
C GLU A 26 10.16 14.20 5.50
N GLY A 27 10.97 13.28 6.04
CA GLY A 27 11.99 13.54 7.04
C GLY A 27 11.52 13.42 8.50
N ARG A 28 10.23 13.27 8.76
CA ARG A 28 9.71 12.81 10.04
C ARG A 28 9.72 11.29 10.05
N ALA A 29 10.47 10.71 10.95
CA ALA A 29 10.61 9.25 11.00
C ALA A 29 10.16 8.71 12.35
N ILE A 30 9.70 7.45 12.35
CA ILE A 30 9.53 6.63 13.55
C ILE A 30 10.32 5.34 13.40
N THR A 31 10.86 4.86 14.50
CA THR A 31 11.54 3.57 14.57
C THR A 31 10.54 2.42 14.72
N TRP A 32 11.01 1.18 14.53
CA TRP A 32 10.19 -0.01 14.75
C TRP A 32 9.74 -0.13 16.20
N GLY A 33 10.60 0.24 17.16
CA GLY A 33 10.26 0.24 18.59
C GLY A 33 9.15 1.25 18.90
N GLU A 34 9.31 2.50 18.47
CA GLU A 34 8.29 3.54 18.64
C GLU A 34 6.96 3.15 17.95
N PHE A 35 7.04 2.56 16.76
CA PHE A 35 5.86 2.11 16.02
C PHE A 35 5.11 1.02 16.76
N GLU A 36 5.82 0.05 17.37
CA GLU A 36 5.22 -1.00 18.21
C GLU A 36 4.50 -0.40 19.43
N GLU A 37 5.18 0.45 20.21
CA GLU A 37 4.61 1.07 21.40
C GLU A 37 3.36 1.91 21.08
N ARG A 38 3.45 2.75 20.05
CA ARG A 38 2.37 3.66 19.65
C ARG A 38 1.15 2.89 19.16
N THR A 39 1.34 1.85 18.34
CA THR A 39 0.24 1.03 17.87
C THR A 39 -0.37 0.17 18.97
N ASN A 40 0.38 -0.25 19.98
CA ASN A 40 -0.16 -0.96 21.15
C ASN A 40 -1.09 -0.07 21.98
N ARG A 41 -0.69 1.18 22.24
CA ARG A 41 -1.56 2.16 22.94
C ARG A 41 -2.79 2.49 22.11
N LEU A 42 -2.61 2.71 20.81
CA LEU A 42 -3.69 3.07 19.89
C LEU A 42 -4.73 1.94 19.77
N ALA A 43 -4.27 0.69 19.69
CA ALA A 43 -5.17 -0.47 19.67
C ALA A 43 -6.03 -0.56 20.93
N ARG A 44 -5.45 -0.32 22.10
CA ARG A 44 -6.22 -0.28 23.36
C ARG A 44 -7.25 0.84 23.37
N ALA A 45 -6.88 2.04 22.91
CA ALA A 45 -7.83 3.14 22.77
C ALA A 45 -8.99 2.78 21.84
N TYR A 46 -8.73 2.15 20.70
CA TYR A 46 -9.77 1.71 19.78
C TYR A 46 -10.65 0.60 20.37
N SER A 47 -10.08 -0.30 21.18
CA SER A 47 -10.85 -1.28 21.94
C SER A 47 -11.78 -0.64 22.97
N GLU A 48 -11.32 0.40 23.70
CA GLU A 48 -12.16 1.19 24.61
C GLU A 48 -13.28 1.94 23.87
N LEU A 49 -13.07 2.29 22.61
CA LEU A 49 -14.09 2.90 21.74
C LEU A 49 -15.03 1.86 21.10
N GLY A 50 -14.88 0.58 21.43
CA GLY A 50 -15.82 -0.48 21.08
C GLY A 50 -15.42 -1.36 19.89
N VAL A 51 -14.23 -1.18 19.30
CA VAL A 51 -13.76 -2.04 18.19
C VAL A 51 -13.56 -3.47 18.68
N GLN A 52 -14.16 -4.43 17.98
CA GLN A 52 -14.11 -5.86 18.25
C GLN A 52 -13.41 -6.61 17.08
N PRO A 53 -12.96 -7.87 17.31
CA PRO A 53 -12.48 -8.73 16.22
C PRO A 53 -13.50 -8.81 15.07
N ASP A 54 -12.97 -8.83 13.84
CA ASP A 54 -13.71 -8.88 12.55
C ASP A 54 -14.54 -7.63 12.22
N ASP A 55 -14.53 -6.60 13.05
CA ASP A 55 -15.09 -5.30 12.69
C ASP A 55 -14.35 -4.67 11.51
N PHE A 56 -15.04 -3.84 10.73
CA PHE A 56 -14.41 -2.88 9.86
C PHE A 56 -14.13 -1.57 10.62
N VAL A 57 -12.96 -1.01 10.39
CA VAL A 57 -12.59 0.33 10.85
C VAL A 57 -12.24 1.19 9.64
N THR A 58 -13.04 2.23 9.39
CA THR A 58 -12.76 3.16 8.29
C THR A 58 -11.60 4.09 8.67
N ILE A 59 -10.59 4.16 7.78
CA ILE A 59 -9.42 5.02 7.93
C ILE A 59 -9.46 6.10 6.86
N ALA A 60 -9.93 7.29 7.24
CA ALA A 60 -10.06 8.48 6.41
C ALA A 60 -8.92 9.48 6.70
N LEU A 61 -7.68 8.98 6.76
CA LEU A 61 -6.50 9.78 7.02
C LEU A 61 -5.73 10.11 5.73
N PRO A 62 -5.06 11.27 5.66
CA PRO A 62 -4.08 11.53 4.59
C PRO A 62 -2.88 10.58 4.72
N ASN A 63 -2.04 10.55 3.68
CA ASN A 63 -0.74 9.89 3.80
C ASN A 63 0.04 10.47 4.98
N GLY A 64 0.55 9.60 5.83
CA GLY A 64 1.27 9.98 7.04
C GLY A 64 1.57 8.78 7.92
N ILE A 65 2.38 8.95 8.94
CA ILE A 65 2.70 7.92 9.93
C ILE A 65 1.41 7.42 10.60
N GLU A 66 0.52 8.34 10.95
CA GLU A 66 -0.77 8.05 11.62
C GLU A 66 -1.65 7.08 10.82
N PHE A 67 -1.60 7.11 9.47
CA PHE A 67 -2.31 6.16 8.62
C PHE A 67 -1.87 4.72 8.89
N PHE A 68 -0.57 4.49 8.99
CA PHE A 68 -0.02 3.16 9.29
C PHE A 68 -0.32 2.75 10.73
N GLU A 69 -0.16 3.68 11.68
CA GLU A 69 -0.49 3.42 13.08
C GLU A 69 -1.94 2.96 13.23
N ALA A 70 -2.88 3.64 12.56
CA ALA A 70 -4.28 3.26 12.57
C ALA A 70 -4.51 1.86 11.96
N CYS A 71 -3.92 1.55 10.79
CA CYS A 71 -4.05 0.25 10.16
C CYS A 71 -3.54 -0.89 11.07
N PHE A 72 -2.35 -0.72 11.65
CA PHE A 72 -1.77 -1.76 12.50
C PHE A 72 -2.47 -1.86 13.86
N ALA A 73 -2.95 -0.76 14.43
CA ALA A 73 -3.77 -0.80 15.63
C ALA A 73 -5.07 -1.61 15.40
N VAL A 74 -5.68 -1.46 14.23
CA VAL A 74 -6.87 -2.23 13.82
C VAL A 74 -6.54 -3.71 13.68
N TRP A 75 -5.45 -4.08 13.02
CA TRP A 75 -5.03 -5.48 12.92
C TRP A 75 -4.67 -6.08 14.28
N LYS A 76 -4.09 -5.31 15.21
CA LYS A 76 -3.81 -5.77 16.58
C LYS A 76 -5.06 -6.16 17.35
N LEU A 77 -6.22 -5.65 16.97
CA LEU A 77 -7.53 -6.02 17.52
C LEU A 77 -8.22 -7.16 16.76
N GLY A 78 -7.59 -7.73 15.72
CA GLY A 78 -8.24 -8.71 14.86
C GLY A 78 -9.33 -8.10 13.98
N ALA A 79 -9.34 -6.78 13.80
CA ALA A 79 -10.28 -6.05 12.95
C ALA A 79 -9.66 -5.76 11.58
N THR A 80 -10.48 -5.33 10.62
CA THR A 80 -10.09 -5.11 9.23
C THR A 80 -10.05 -3.62 8.88
N PRO A 81 -8.90 -3.06 8.46
CA PRO A 81 -8.82 -1.67 8.02
C PRO A 81 -9.53 -1.46 6.68
N GLN A 82 -10.32 -0.39 6.62
CA GLN A 82 -11.03 0.10 5.43
C GLN A 82 -10.50 1.49 5.04
N PRO A 83 -9.41 1.59 4.29
CA PRO A 83 -8.89 2.88 3.85
C PRO A 83 -9.79 3.58 2.84
N ILE A 84 -10.02 4.87 3.06
CA ILE A 84 -10.73 5.75 2.14
C ILE A 84 -9.99 7.09 2.01
N SER A 85 -10.27 7.84 0.95
CA SER A 85 -9.69 9.18 0.82
C SER A 85 -10.23 10.12 1.90
N ALA A 86 -9.33 10.79 2.62
CA ALA A 86 -9.68 11.85 3.57
C ALA A 86 -10.37 13.06 2.91
N LYS A 87 -10.27 13.17 1.57
CA LYS A 87 -10.82 14.28 0.78
C LYS A 87 -12.14 13.94 0.08
N LEU A 88 -12.74 12.81 0.37
CA LEU A 88 -14.02 12.45 -0.24
C LEU A 88 -15.11 13.48 0.13
N PRO A 89 -15.96 13.85 -0.84
CA PRO A 89 -17.19 14.58 -0.55
C PRO A 89 -18.02 13.84 0.51
N LYS A 90 -18.72 14.59 1.37
CA LYS A 90 -19.52 13.99 2.44
C LYS A 90 -20.47 12.90 1.93
N SER A 91 -21.15 13.16 0.81
CA SER A 91 -22.14 12.21 0.23
C SER A 91 -21.49 10.88 -0.20
N GLU A 92 -20.29 10.91 -0.78
CA GLU A 92 -19.57 9.69 -1.17
C GLU A 92 -19.04 8.95 0.05
N ARG A 93 -18.49 9.69 1.01
CA ARG A 93 -18.01 9.13 2.27
C ARG A 93 -19.12 8.43 3.03
N ASP A 94 -20.28 9.06 3.17
CA ASP A 94 -21.43 8.50 3.88
C ASP A 94 -21.93 7.21 3.18
N GLN A 95 -21.97 7.17 1.83
CA GLN A 95 -22.32 5.95 1.09
C GLN A 95 -21.34 4.79 1.35
N ILE A 96 -20.04 5.08 1.45
CA ILE A 96 -19.03 4.06 1.73
C ILE A 96 -19.17 3.56 3.18
N ILE A 97 -19.43 4.45 4.12
CA ILE A 97 -19.64 4.13 5.53
C ILE A 97 -20.91 3.29 5.70
N ASP A 98 -22.00 3.65 5.04
CA ASP A 98 -23.25 2.89 5.04
C ASP A 98 -23.07 1.47 4.44
N LEU A 99 -22.19 1.35 3.45
CA LEU A 99 -21.86 0.06 2.83
C LEU A 99 -20.98 -0.81 3.74
N GLY A 100 -19.96 -0.22 4.37
CA GLY A 100 -19.00 -0.94 5.21
C GLY A 100 -19.48 -1.17 6.64
N LYS A 101 -20.36 -0.30 7.15
CA LYS A 101 -20.87 -0.32 8.53
C LYS A 101 -19.74 -0.47 9.57
N PRO A 102 -18.72 0.41 9.55
CA PRO A 102 -17.58 0.30 10.45
C PRO A 102 -18.01 0.55 11.91
N SER A 103 -17.32 -0.07 12.86
CA SER A 103 -17.50 0.23 14.29
C SER A 103 -16.80 1.54 14.71
N LEU A 104 -15.77 1.97 13.95
CA LEU A 104 -15.01 3.19 14.20
C LEU A 104 -14.64 3.87 12.87
N VAL A 105 -14.67 5.21 12.85
CA VAL A 105 -14.13 6.03 11.76
C VAL A 105 -12.97 6.86 12.29
N VAL A 106 -11.77 6.62 11.78
CA VAL A 106 -10.55 7.37 12.10
C VAL A 106 -10.31 8.45 11.04
N GLY A 107 -10.06 9.69 11.45
CA GLY A 107 -9.86 10.84 10.58
C GLY A 107 -11.14 11.64 10.31
N ALA A 108 -12.17 11.47 11.13
CA ALA A 108 -13.38 12.30 11.11
C ALA A 108 -13.60 12.93 12.49
N GLU A 109 -14.18 14.12 12.51
CA GLU A 109 -14.48 14.83 13.76
C GLU A 109 -15.34 13.96 14.70
N THR A 110 -15.09 14.09 16.02
CA THR A 110 -15.86 13.38 17.03
C THR A 110 -17.35 13.74 16.90
N GLY A 111 -18.20 12.74 16.84
CA GLY A 111 -19.65 12.93 16.65
C GLY A 111 -20.05 13.28 15.20
N ALA A 112 -19.18 13.08 14.21
CA ALA A 112 -19.50 13.28 12.79
C ALA A 112 -20.62 12.36 12.29
N PHE A 113 -20.90 11.25 12.99
CA PHE A 113 -21.92 10.24 12.68
C PHE A 113 -22.78 9.98 13.92
N GLU A 114 -24.10 9.80 13.73
CA GLU A 114 -25.02 9.61 14.85
C GLU A 114 -24.86 8.26 15.57
N GLN A 115 -24.50 7.20 14.82
CA GLN A 115 -24.48 5.83 15.33
C GLN A 115 -23.09 5.18 15.29
N ILE A 116 -22.07 5.89 14.82
CA ILE A 116 -20.71 5.35 14.65
C ILE A 116 -19.75 6.26 15.42
N VAL A 117 -18.90 5.66 16.23
CA VAL A 117 -17.84 6.38 16.93
C VAL A 117 -16.83 6.92 15.90
N SER A 118 -16.40 8.14 16.07
CA SER A 118 -15.36 8.75 15.24
C SER A 118 -14.31 9.49 16.06
N VAL A 119 -13.07 9.44 15.58
CA VAL A 119 -11.93 10.16 16.14
C VAL A 119 -11.26 11.02 15.07
N PRO A 120 -10.83 12.24 15.39
CA PRO A 120 -10.21 13.15 14.43
C PRO A 120 -8.80 12.68 14.04
N GLN A 121 -8.27 13.26 12.96
CA GLN A 121 -6.84 13.22 12.69
C GLN A 121 -6.08 13.83 13.88
N GLY A 122 -4.93 13.22 14.22
CA GLY A 122 -4.14 13.63 15.40
C GLY A 122 -4.70 13.11 16.72
N PHE A 123 -5.62 12.13 16.70
CA PHE A 123 -6.10 11.49 17.93
C PHE A 123 -4.95 10.88 18.72
N VAL A 124 -4.84 11.24 19.99
CA VAL A 124 -3.81 10.75 20.90
C VAL A 124 -4.46 9.83 21.94
N PRO A 125 -4.01 8.56 22.04
CA PRO A 125 -4.47 7.64 23.07
C PRO A 125 -4.10 8.15 24.47
N GLY A 126 -4.93 7.82 25.47
CA GLY A 126 -4.69 8.22 26.86
C GLY A 126 -3.34 7.68 27.38
N GLU A 127 -2.63 8.49 28.18
CA GLU A 127 -1.31 8.14 28.74
C GLU A 127 -1.35 6.91 29.67
N HIS A 128 -2.51 6.58 30.24
CA HIS A 128 -2.72 5.41 31.08
C HIS A 128 -2.68 4.08 30.31
N LEU A 129 -2.79 4.12 28.99
CA LEU A 129 -2.82 2.92 28.15
C LEU A 129 -1.42 2.31 28.00
N SER A 130 -1.33 1.00 28.26
CA SER A 130 -0.07 0.27 28.22
C SER A 130 0.50 0.19 26.79
N ALA A 131 1.82 0.28 26.67
CA ALA A 131 2.57 0.04 25.44
C ALA A 131 2.92 -1.44 25.22
N GLU A 132 2.64 -2.31 26.21
CA GLU A 132 2.94 -3.74 26.12
C GLU A 132 2.19 -4.41 24.95
N PRO A 133 2.75 -5.46 24.34
CA PRO A 133 2.09 -6.19 23.27
C PRO A 133 0.70 -6.70 23.65
N LEU A 134 -0.23 -6.72 22.71
CA LEU A 134 -1.55 -7.31 22.86
C LEU A 134 -1.52 -8.82 22.59
N PRO A 135 -2.54 -9.58 23.04
CA PRO A 135 -2.73 -10.95 22.55
C PRO A 135 -2.78 -11.04 21.04
N GLU A 136 -2.31 -12.16 20.49
CA GLU A 136 -2.36 -12.37 19.04
C GLU A 136 -3.79 -12.61 18.58
N LEU A 137 -4.23 -11.83 17.60
CA LEU A 137 -5.50 -11.99 16.91
C LEU A 137 -5.26 -11.92 15.41
N THR A 138 -6.10 -12.60 14.63
CA THR A 138 -6.02 -12.58 13.16
C THR A 138 -7.38 -12.17 12.61
N ALA A 139 -7.47 -11.02 11.96
CA ALA A 139 -8.69 -10.59 11.28
C ALA A 139 -9.02 -11.55 10.12
N ALA A 140 -10.29 -11.80 9.89
CA ALA A 140 -10.76 -12.65 8.80
C ALA A 140 -10.38 -12.08 7.41
N SER A 141 -10.22 -10.76 7.30
CA SER A 141 -9.82 -10.08 6.07
C SER A 141 -8.61 -9.18 6.27
N LEU A 142 -7.66 -9.26 5.34
CA LEU A 142 -6.48 -8.40 5.35
C LEU A 142 -6.85 -6.91 5.21
N LYS A 143 -7.82 -6.61 4.36
CA LYS A 143 -8.24 -5.24 4.05
C LYS A 143 -9.62 -5.20 3.40
N ALA A 144 -10.29 -4.06 3.49
CA ALA A 144 -11.52 -3.75 2.77
C ALA A 144 -11.33 -2.47 1.96
N MET A 145 -11.00 -2.60 0.66
CA MET A 145 -10.72 -1.46 -0.21
C MET A 145 -12.00 -0.96 -0.88
N THR A 146 -12.07 0.35 -1.12
CA THR A 146 -13.17 0.93 -1.89
C THR A 146 -12.71 1.19 -3.31
N SER A 147 -13.50 0.75 -4.30
CA SER A 147 -13.32 1.16 -5.69
C SER A 147 -14.46 2.05 -6.14
N GLY A 148 -14.14 3.05 -6.99
CA GLY A 148 -15.14 3.79 -7.75
C GLY A 148 -15.75 2.82 -8.77
N GLY A 149 -16.97 2.30 -8.52
CA GLY A 149 -17.61 1.42 -9.46
C GLY A 149 -17.84 2.11 -10.81
N SER A 150 -17.65 1.39 -11.92
CA SER A 150 -17.95 1.87 -13.28
C SER A 150 -19.41 2.36 -13.45
N THR A 151 -20.27 2.04 -12.49
CA THR A 151 -21.68 2.44 -12.41
C THR A 151 -21.92 3.68 -11.57
N GLY A 152 -20.86 4.37 -11.09
CA GLY A 152 -20.98 5.56 -10.22
C GLY A 152 -21.37 5.26 -8.77
N ARG A 153 -21.49 3.98 -8.38
CA ARG A 153 -21.71 3.57 -6.99
C ARG A 153 -20.43 2.96 -6.41
N PRO A 154 -20.03 3.33 -5.19
CA PRO A 154 -18.87 2.73 -4.55
C PRO A 154 -19.10 1.23 -4.32
N LYS A 155 -18.03 0.44 -4.47
CA LYS A 155 -18.01 -0.98 -4.13
C LYS A 155 -16.97 -1.21 -3.04
N LEU A 156 -17.29 -2.07 -2.09
CA LEU A 156 -16.35 -2.53 -1.08
C LEU A 156 -15.77 -3.88 -1.53
N ILE A 157 -14.46 -3.91 -1.69
CA ILE A 157 -13.69 -5.10 -2.06
C ILE A 157 -13.00 -5.61 -0.80
N VAL A 158 -13.61 -6.64 -0.21
CA VAL A 158 -13.12 -7.28 1.01
C VAL A 158 -12.19 -8.42 0.62
N SER A 159 -10.97 -8.43 1.16
CA SER A 159 -10.03 -9.52 0.92
C SER A 159 -10.56 -10.83 1.47
N ALA A 160 -10.54 -11.89 0.67
CA ALA A 160 -10.87 -13.24 1.14
C ALA A 160 -9.72 -13.89 1.94
N GLN A 161 -8.56 -13.26 1.97
CA GLN A 161 -7.40 -13.75 2.71
C GLN A 161 -7.39 -13.19 4.13
N PRO A 162 -7.10 -14.01 5.15
CA PRO A 162 -6.94 -13.54 6.52
C PRO A 162 -5.76 -12.57 6.62
N ALA A 163 -5.77 -11.76 7.67
CA ALA A 163 -4.71 -10.81 7.96
C ALA A 163 -3.46 -11.53 8.54
N ALA A 164 -2.80 -12.32 7.71
CA ALA A 164 -1.61 -13.08 8.04
C ALA A 164 -0.61 -13.05 6.88
N TRP A 165 0.68 -13.13 7.19
CA TRP A 165 1.76 -13.03 6.21
C TRP A 165 2.97 -13.87 6.60
N ASP A 166 3.62 -14.47 5.61
CA ASP A 166 4.93 -15.08 5.77
C ASP A 166 6.02 -14.02 5.51
N THR A 167 6.70 -13.58 6.57
CA THR A 167 7.74 -12.54 6.49
C THR A 167 8.95 -12.93 5.66
N ASP A 168 9.16 -14.22 5.43
CA ASP A 168 10.28 -14.77 4.67
C ASP A 168 9.93 -14.97 3.18
N LEU A 169 8.63 -15.00 2.85
CA LEU A 169 8.18 -15.21 1.47
C LEU A 169 8.67 -14.09 0.54
N PRO A 170 9.49 -14.38 -0.48
CA PRO A 170 9.81 -13.42 -1.52
C PRO A 170 8.54 -12.96 -2.23
N TYR A 171 8.38 -11.65 -2.38
CA TYR A 171 7.19 -11.10 -3.04
C TYR A 171 7.51 -9.78 -3.75
N LEU A 172 7.17 -9.68 -5.03
CA LEU A 172 7.30 -8.47 -5.84
C LEU A 172 8.70 -7.82 -5.81
N GLU A 173 9.75 -8.64 -5.81
CA GLU A 173 11.16 -8.17 -5.72
C GLU A 173 11.43 -7.25 -4.51
N ILE A 174 10.56 -7.25 -3.48
CA ILE A 174 10.74 -6.49 -2.26
C ILE A 174 11.75 -7.22 -1.37
N PRO A 175 12.96 -6.65 -1.09
CA PRO A 175 13.94 -7.30 -0.24
C PRO A 175 13.47 -7.34 1.22
N GLN A 176 14.09 -8.20 2.04
CA GLN A 176 13.99 -8.03 3.48
C GLN A 176 14.86 -6.84 3.94
N GLN A 177 14.33 -6.05 4.86
CA GLN A 177 15.06 -4.96 5.51
C GLN A 177 15.64 -3.90 4.55
N GLY A 178 15.10 -3.76 3.35
CA GLY A 178 15.44 -2.69 2.41
C GLY A 178 14.75 -1.36 2.73
N ALA A 179 14.69 -0.48 1.73
CA ALA A 179 13.96 0.77 1.78
C ALA A 179 13.07 0.94 0.55
N MET A 180 11.82 1.30 0.75
CA MET A 180 10.83 1.47 -0.30
C MET A 180 10.20 2.85 -0.26
N LEU A 181 10.03 3.48 -1.42
CA LEU A 181 9.27 4.73 -1.56
C LEU A 181 7.91 4.45 -2.21
N VAL A 182 6.86 4.92 -1.57
CA VAL A 182 5.49 4.89 -2.09
C VAL A 182 4.93 6.32 -2.13
N PRO A 183 5.10 7.05 -3.24
CA PRO A 183 4.66 8.44 -3.35
C PRO A 183 3.17 8.58 -3.70
N GLY A 184 2.45 7.46 -3.83
CA GLY A 184 1.03 7.41 -4.14
C GLY A 184 0.13 7.49 -2.91
N PRO A 185 -1.16 7.79 -3.11
CA PRO A 185 -2.11 7.86 -1.99
C PRO A 185 -2.46 6.48 -1.46
N LEU A 186 -2.26 6.28 -0.15
CA LEU A 186 -2.39 4.99 0.54
C LEU A 186 -3.82 4.44 0.60
N TYR A 187 -4.85 5.24 0.32
CA TYR A 187 -6.22 4.75 0.22
C TYR A 187 -6.50 3.97 -1.08
N HIS A 188 -5.60 4.00 -2.06
CA HIS A 188 -5.67 3.15 -3.25
C HIS A 188 -4.97 1.81 -3.02
N ASN A 189 -5.52 0.75 -3.61
CA ASN A 189 -5.04 -0.62 -3.40
C ASN A 189 -3.54 -0.80 -3.72
N GLY A 190 -3.04 -0.29 -4.84
CA GLY A 190 -1.64 -0.42 -5.22
C GLY A 190 -0.69 0.18 -4.18
N PRO A 191 -0.73 1.49 -3.90
CA PRO A 191 0.13 2.11 -2.89
C PRO A 191 0.00 1.46 -1.51
N PHE A 192 -1.23 1.09 -1.09
CA PHE A 192 -1.47 0.38 0.17
C PHE A 192 -0.71 -0.95 0.22
N VAL A 193 -0.93 -1.80 -0.77
CA VAL A 193 -0.34 -3.15 -0.80
C VAL A 193 1.18 -3.09 -0.81
N TRP A 194 1.78 -2.25 -1.67
CA TRP A 194 3.23 -2.12 -1.73
C TRP A 194 3.84 -1.62 -0.42
N ALA A 195 3.26 -0.58 0.18
CA ALA A 195 3.73 -0.05 1.45
C ALA A 195 3.62 -1.08 2.59
N MET A 196 2.48 -1.79 2.67
CA MET A 196 2.25 -2.77 3.73
C MET A 196 3.16 -3.98 3.58
N ILE A 197 3.33 -4.53 2.36
CA ILE A 197 4.24 -5.66 2.13
C ILE A 197 5.70 -5.27 2.46
N ALA A 198 6.12 -4.05 2.14
CA ALA A 198 7.44 -3.58 2.53
C ALA A 198 7.62 -3.60 4.06
N LEU A 199 6.63 -3.12 4.82
CA LEU A 199 6.64 -3.23 6.29
C LEU A 199 6.62 -4.70 6.76
N PHE A 200 5.81 -5.56 6.12
CA PHE A 200 5.77 -6.99 6.48
C PHE A 200 7.13 -7.68 6.28
N ARG A 201 7.94 -7.18 5.37
CA ARG A 201 9.30 -7.66 5.11
C ARG A 201 10.40 -6.88 5.87
N GLY A 202 10.01 -6.00 6.81
CA GLY A 202 10.94 -5.24 7.67
C GLY A 202 11.67 -4.10 6.96
N CYS A 203 11.17 -3.64 5.82
CA CYS A 203 11.72 -2.49 5.12
C CYS A 203 11.38 -1.17 5.83
N THR A 204 12.23 -0.17 5.65
CA THR A 204 11.84 1.22 5.85
C THR A 204 10.88 1.63 4.73
N VAL A 205 9.73 2.20 5.06
CA VAL A 205 8.78 2.74 4.09
C VAL A 205 8.82 4.25 4.11
N ALA A 206 9.22 4.85 2.99
CA ALA A 206 9.14 6.28 2.76
C ALA A 206 7.83 6.62 2.05
N ILE A 207 7.16 7.67 2.51
CA ILE A 207 5.92 8.19 1.92
C ILE A 207 5.97 9.70 1.81
N THR A 208 5.13 10.24 0.93
CA THR A 208 4.95 11.69 0.76
C THR A 208 3.49 12.06 0.96
N THR A 209 3.24 13.28 1.44
CA THR A 209 1.88 13.82 1.58
C THR A 209 1.17 13.90 0.23
N ARG A 210 1.94 14.24 -0.80
CA ARG A 210 1.50 14.28 -2.21
C ARG A 210 2.70 14.03 -3.11
N PHE A 211 2.44 13.52 -4.31
CA PHE A 211 3.49 13.33 -5.29
C PHE A 211 4.09 14.68 -5.74
N ASP A 212 5.40 14.79 -5.63
CA ASP A 212 6.22 15.82 -6.25
C ASP A 212 7.42 15.16 -6.93
N ALA A 213 7.74 15.57 -8.17
CA ALA A 213 8.72 14.88 -9.00
C ALA A 213 10.15 15.04 -8.45
N GLU A 214 10.55 16.24 -8.07
CA GLU A 214 11.90 16.52 -7.56
C GLU A 214 12.07 16.00 -6.14
N GLN A 215 11.07 16.18 -5.27
CA GLN A 215 11.08 15.59 -3.94
C GLN A 215 11.17 14.05 -3.98
N THR A 216 10.57 13.42 -5.00
CA THR A 216 10.69 11.98 -5.20
C THR A 216 12.15 11.59 -5.44
N LEU A 217 12.87 12.28 -6.36
CA LEU A 217 14.29 12.03 -6.63
C LEU A 217 15.17 12.28 -5.39
N THR A 218 14.94 13.40 -4.70
CA THR A 218 15.60 13.71 -3.43
C THR A 218 15.43 12.60 -2.40
N THR A 219 14.22 12.04 -2.30
CA THR A 219 13.94 10.97 -1.34
C THR A 219 14.60 9.65 -1.74
N LEU A 220 14.63 9.32 -3.04
CA LEU A 220 15.32 8.15 -3.57
C LEU A 220 16.81 8.16 -3.19
N GLU A 221 17.46 9.30 -3.37
CA GLU A 221 18.88 9.49 -3.02
C GLU A 221 19.10 9.50 -1.50
N ARG A 222 18.37 10.35 -0.76
CA ARG A 222 18.55 10.56 0.69
C ARG A 222 18.41 9.27 1.49
N LEU A 223 17.43 8.45 1.16
CA LEU A 223 17.14 7.22 1.89
C LEU A 223 17.73 5.97 1.22
N LYS A 224 18.49 6.13 0.13
CA LYS A 224 19.05 5.03 -0.65
C LYS A 224 17.99 3.96 -0.96
N ILE A 225 16.87 4.42 -1.51
CA ILE A 225 15.72 3.59 -1.81
C ILE A 225 16.08 2.46 -2.77
N ASN A 226 15.70 1.23 -2.42
CA ASN A 226 15.89 0.05 -3.27
C ASN A 226 14.73 -0.17 -4.21
N ILE A 227 13.51 0.14 -3.76
CA ILE A 227 12.28 -0.07 -4.53
C ILE A 227 11.41 1.17 -4.52
N VAL A 228 10.85 1.50 -5.67
CA VAL A 228 9.86 2.55 -5.78
C VAL A 228 8.60 2.06 -6.52
N TYR A 229 7.44 2.39 -5.95
CA TYR A 229 6.14 2.26 -6.61
C TYR A 229 5.79 3.54 -7.35
N MET A 230 5.41 3.44 -8.61
CA MET A 230 4.95 4.59 -9.41
C MET A 230 3.73 4.24 -10.27
N VAL A 231 3.06 5.27 -10.75
CA VAL A 231 2.11 5.17 -11.86
C VAL A 231 2.64 5.97 -13.05
N PRO A 232 2.25 5.66 -14.30
CA PRO A 232 2.81 6.32 -15.48
C PRO A 232 2.73 7.85 -15.47
N THR A 233 1.72 8.43 -14.83
CA THR A 233 1.62 9.90 -14.68
C THR A 233 2.71 10.47 -13.78
N MET A 234 3.16 9.75 -12.76
CA MET A 234 4.30 10.13 -11.91
C MET A 234 5.60 10.07 -12.70
N MET A 235 5.82 8.96 -13.42
CA MET A 235 6.97 8.81 -14.32
C MET A 235 7.04 9.95 -15.33
N ARG A 236 5.93 10.28 -15.99
CA ARG A 236 5.86 11.39 -16.94
C ARG A 236 6.24 12.74 -16.30
N ARG A 237 5.82 12.99 -15.07
CA ARG A 237 6.16 14.24 -14.35
C ARG A 237 7.63 14.30 -13.97
N ILE A 238 8.25 13.18 -13.61
CA ILE A 238 9.69 13.09 -13.38
C ILE A 238 10.45 13.31 -14.69
N TRP A 239 9.98 12.68 -15.78
CA TRP A 239 10.62 12.83 -17.09
C TRP A 239 10.55 14.25 -17.64
N ALA A 240 9.53 15.02 -17.26
CA ALA A 240 9.34 16.42 -17.64
C ALA A 240 10.23 17.41 -16.87
N LEU A 241 10.98 16.98 -15.85
CA LEU A 241 11.99 17.81 -15.22
C LEU A 241 13.13 18.12 -16.21
N PRO A 242 13.82 19.26 -16.05
CA PRO A 242 15.06 19.53 -16.79
C PRO A 242 16.02 18.35 -16.65
N GLU A 243 16.75 18.04 -17.71
CA GLU A 243 17.64 16.86 -17.73
C GLU A 243 18.71 16.94 -16.66
N ASP A 244 19.34 18.09 -16.48
CA ASP A 244 20.34 18.34 -15.46
C ASP A 244 19.78 18.15 -14.03
N VAL A 245 18.53 18.50 -13.78
CA VAL A 245 17.85 18.22 -12.52
C VAL A 245 17.62 16.72 -12.37
N ARG A 246 17.01 16.08 -13.41
CA ARG A 246 16.66 14.66 -13.36
C ARG A 246 17.87 13.76 -13.17
N THR A 247 18.99 14.06 -13.82
CA THR A 247 20.22 13.26 -13.77
C THR A 247 21.18 13.67 -12.65
N GLY A 248 20.84 14.70 -11.87
CA GLY A 248 21.67 15.22 -10.79
C GLY A 248 21.64 14.41 -9.50
N TYR A 249 20.79 13.37 -9.39
CA TYR A 249 20.63 12.56 -8.19
C TYR A 249 21.33 11.21 -8.31
N ASP A 250 21.91 10.72 -7.22
CA ASP A 250 22.48 9.36 -7.12
C ASP A 250 21.34 8.34 -6.89
N LEU A 251 20.94 7.65 -7.96
CA LEU A 251 19.93 6.60 -7.92
C LEU A 251 20.55 5.19 -7.94
N SER A 252 21.85 5.04 -7.69
CA SER A 252 22.56 3.74 -7.75
C SER A 252 22.04 2.68 -6.77
N SER A 253 21.34 3.09 -5.73
CA SER A 253 20.70 2.18 -4.78
C SER A 253 19.40 1.56 -5.31
N LEU A 254 18.78 2.12 -6.38
CA LEU A 254 17.50 1.68 -6.90
C LEU A 254 17.67 0.37 -7.67
N GLN A 255 17.01 -0.66 -7.18
CA GLN A 255 17.01 -2.01 -7.78
C GLN A 255 15.75 -2.29 -8.57
N THR A 256 14.63 -1.70 -8.17
CA THR A 256 13.34 -1.98 -8.80
C THR A 256 12.44 -0.74 -8.81
N LEU A 257 11.95 -0.41 -9.99
CA LEU A 257 10.88 0.56 -10.20
C LEU A 257 9.65 -0.20 -10.73
N TRP A 258 8.62 -0.31 -9.90
CA TRP A 258 7.33 -0.84 -10.30
C TRP A 258 6.44 0.25 -10.86
N HIS A 259 5.91 0.05 -12.08
CA HIS A 259 4.82 0.87 -12.57
C HIS A 259 3.59 0.02 -12.88
N LEU A 260 2.41 0.56 -12.58
CA LEU A 260 1.13 -0.14 -12.71
C LEU A 260 -0.06 0.83 -12.67
N ALA A 261 -1.26 0.28 -12.55
CA ALA A 261 -2.54 0.98 -12.41
C ALA A 261 -3.04 1.76 -13.63
N ALA A 262 -2.22 1.96 -14.65
CA ALA A 262 -2.62 2.57 -15.91
C ALA A 262 -1.67 2.11 -17.03
N PRO A 263 -2.10 2.11 -18.29
CA PRO A 263 -1.21 1.83 -19.42
C PRO A 263 -0.03 2.81 -19.46
N CYS A 264 1.19 2.29 -19.58
CA CYS A 264 2.40 3.11 -19.74
C CYS A 264 2.66 3.33 -21.23
N PRO A 265 2.76 4.58 -21.72
CA PRO A 265 3.16 4.83 -23.10
C PRO A 265 4.55 4.23 -23.38
N ALA A 266 4.71 3.55 -24.52
CA ALA A 266 5.94 2.85 -24.86
C ALA A 266 7.17 3.78 -24.80
N TRP A 267 7.07 4.97 -25.37
CA TRP A 267 8.16 5.96 -25.34
C TRP A 267 8.61 6.31 -23.92
N LEU A 268 7.67 6.42 -22.96
CA LEU A 268 7.99 6.75 -21.58
C LEU A 268 8.71 5.59 -20.90
N LYS A 269 8.27 4.37 -21.12
CA LYS A 269 8.92 3.17 -20.59
C LYS A 269 10.32 3.00 -21.18
N GLU A 270 10.50 3.23 -22.49
CA GLU A 270 11.82 3.23 -23.15
C GLU A 270 12.77 4.26 -22.53
N CYS A 271 12.30 5.50 -22.29
CA CYS A 271 13.09 6.52 -21.64
C CYS A 271 13.58 6.10 -20.24
N PHE A 272 12.72 5.47 -19.45
CA PHE A 272 13.08 4.99 -18.11
C PHE A 272 14.02 3.78 -18.16
N ILE A 273 13.85 2.89 -19.12
CA ILE A 273 14.76 1.76 -19.39
C ILE A 273 16.15 2.27 -19.78
N GLU A 274 16.23 3.26 -20.67
CA GLU A 274 17.51 3.87 -21.07
C GLU A 274 18.20 4.58 -19.90
N TRP A 275 17.42 5.25 -19.05
CA TRP A 275 17.96 6.01 -17.91
C TRP A 275 18.41 5.15 -16.73
N LEU A 276 17.61 4.14 -16.35
CA LEU A 276 17.80 3.38 -15.10
C LEU A 276 18.26 1.93 -15.31
N GLY A 277 18.19 1.42 -16.55
CA GLY A 277 18.45 0.01 -16.87
C GLY A 277 17.16 -0.80 -17.03
N ALA A 278 17.17 -1.74 -17.97
CA ALA A 278 16.03 -2.56 -18.29
C ALA A 278 15.63 -3.51 -17.17
N GLU A 279 16.61 -3.98 -16.40
CA GLU A 279 16.42 -4.88 -15.26
C GLU A 279 15.75 -4.21 -14.06
N VAL A 280 15.84 -2.87 -13.98
CA VAL A 280 15.24 -2.07 -12.89
C VAL A 280 13.74 -1.86 -13.11
N ILE A 281 13.28 -1.82 -14.36
CA ILE A 281 11.91 -1.46 -14.70
C ILE A 281 11.00 -2.69 -14.71
N TRP A 282 9.94 -2.63 -13.94
CA TRP A 282 8.93 -3.67 -13.83
C TRP A 282 7.53 -3.12 -14.05
N GLU A 283 6.72 -3.85 -14.75
CA GLU A 283 5.29 -3.57 -14.93
C GLU A 283 4.45 -4.68 -14.32
N LEU A 284 3.40 -4.31 -13.61
CA LEU A 284 2.40 -5.22 -13.10
C LEU A 284 1.02 -4.81 -13.60
N TYR A 285 0.28 -5.76 -14.11
CA TYR A 285 -1.14 -5.62 -14.47
C TYR A 285 -1.97 -6.51 -13.55
N ALA A 286 -2.88 -5.90 -12.80
CA ALA A 286 -3.79 -6.56 -11.87
C ALA A 286 -4.99 -5.67 -11.56
N GLY A 287 -6.01 -6.24 -10.92
CA GLY A 287 -7.16 -5.52 -10.38
C GLY A 287 -7.21 -5.56 -8.85
N THR A 288 -7.96 -4.64 -8.26
CA THR A 288 -8.17 -4.59 -6.80
C THR A 288 -8.90 -5.83 -6.29
N GLU A 289 -9.73 -6.43 -7.13
CA GLU A 289 -10.49 -7.65 -6.88
C GLU A 289 -9.62 -8.91 -6.81
N GLY A 290 -8.35 -8.83 -7.23
CA GLY A 290 -7.42 -9.96 -7.19
C GLY A 290 -7.74 -11.09 -8.20
N GLN A 291 -8.41 -10.75 -9.30
CA GLN A 291 -8.86 -11.71 -10.32
C GLN A 291 -7.71 -12.32 -11.15
N GLY A 292 -6.53 -11.74 -11.08
CA GLY A 292 -5.33 -12.23 -11.76
C GLY A 292 -4.24 -11.16 -11.79
N THR A 293 -3.01 -11.61 -11.96
CA THR A 293 -1.83 -10.73 -12.01
C THR A 293 -0.89 -11.19 -13.11
N THR A 294 -0.41 -10.25 -13.91
CA THR A 294 0.73 -10.46 -14.82
C THR A 294 1.87 -9.52 -14.46
N MET A 295 3.09 -9.92 -14.77
CA MET A 295 4.28 -9.12 -14.59
C MET A 295 5.21 -9.24 -15.79
N ILE A 296 5.94 -8.16 -16.06
CA ILE A 296 6.99 -8.13 -17.09
C ILE A 296 8.12 -7.22 -16.66
N ARG A 297 9.36 -7.67 -16.85
CA ARG A 297 10.55 -6.86 -16.63
C ARG A 297 10.92 -6.10 -17.91
N GLY A 298 11.64 -5.01 -17.80
CA GLY A 298 11.96 -4.13 -18.92
C GLY A 298 12.75 -4.79 -20.04
N ASP A 299 13.68 -5.71 -19.73
CA ASP A 299 14.45 -6.45 -20.73
C ASP A 299 13.57 -7.41 -21.56
N GLU A 300 12.62 -8.11 -20.94
CA GLU A 300 11.64 -8.91 -21.64
C GLU A 300 10.68 -8.02 -22.45
N TRP A 301 10.26 -6.89 -21.86
CA TRP A 301 9.36 -5.95 -22.54
C TRP A 301 9.96 -5.37 -23.82
N LEU A 302 11.28 -5.11 -23.87
CA LEU A 302 11.94 -4.60 -25.08
C LEU A 302 11.76 -5.53 -26.29
N THR A 303 11.62 -6.83 -26.06
CA THR A 303 11.36 -7.83 -27.11
C THR A 303 9.87 -8.11 -27.32
N HIS A 304 9.01 -7.65 -26.39
CA HIS A 304 7.55 -7.85 -26.41
C HIS A 304 6.80 -6.55 -26.13
N LYS A 305 7.14 -5.48 -26.87
CA LYS A 305 6.55 -4.14 -26.69
C LYS A 305 5.03 -4.19 -26.73
N GLY A 306 4.40 -3.53 -25.74
CA GLY A 306 2.94 -3.51 -25.57
C GLY A 306 2.39 -4.66 -24.73
N SER A 307 3.19 -5.66 -24.37
CA SER A 307 2.79 -6.72 -23.46
C SER A 307 2.76 -6.24 -22.02
N VAL A 308 1.83 -6.77 -21.22
CA VAL A 308 1.78 -6.65 -19.75
C VAL A 308 2.38 -7.89 -19.07
N GLY A 309 3.02 -8.76 -19.83
CA GLY A 309 3.73 -9.93 -19.32
C GLY A 309 2.92 -11.20 -19.21
N ARG A 310 3.38 -12.08 -18.32
CA ARG A 310 2.81 -13.41 -18.10
C ARG A 310 2.11 -13.51 -16.76
N PRO A 311 1.12 -14.42 -16.63
CA PRO A 311 0.52 -14.72 -15.34
C PRO A 311 1.58 -15.14 -14.32
N VAL A 312 1.44 -14.68 -13.08
CA VAL A 312 2.22 -15.21 -11.96
C VAL A 312 1.83 -16.66 -11.66
N GLU A 313 2.69 -17.42 -10.96
CA GLU A 313 2.55 -18.86 -10.76
C GLU A 313 1.17 -19.30 -10.24
N ALA A 314 0.53 -18.49 -9.39
CA ALA A 314 -0.80 -18.80 -8.83
C ALA A 314 -1.98 -18.33 -9.70
N CYS A 315 -1.73 -17.93 -10.97
CA CYS A 315 -2.73 -17.30 -11.83
C CYS A 315 -2.79 -17.96 -13.20
N GLU A 316 -4.01 -18.18 -13.71
CA GLU A 316 -4.27 -18.61 -15.09
C GLU A 316 -5.11 -17.53 -15.80
N ILE A 317 -4.66 -17.13 -17.01
CA ILE A 317 -5.37 -16.15 -17.84
C ILE A 317 -5.73 -16.80 -19.16
N LYS A 318 -6.98 -16.64 -19.58
CA LYS A 318 -7.51 -17.09 -20.88
C LYS A 318 -8.04 -15.90 -21.65
N ILE A 319 -7.77 -15.89 -22.94
CA ILE A 319 -8.41 -14.96 -23.88
C ILE A 319 -9.62 -15.69 -24.45
N VAL A 320 -10.78 -15.05 -24.37
CA VAL A 320 -12.06 -15.66 -24.78
C VAL A 320 -12.77 -14.79 -25.81
N GLY A 321 -13.42 -15.42 -26.76
CA GLY A 321 -14.27 -14.76 -27.73
C GLY A 321 -15.64 -14.35 -27.15
N GLU A 322 -16.48 -13.74 -27.96
CA GLU A 322 -17.81 -13.24 -27.53
C GLU A 322 -18.74 -14.34 -26.99
N ALA A 323 -18.61 -15.57 -27.48
CA ALA A 323 -19.37 -16.73 -27.01
C ALA A 323 -18.71 -17.46 -25.82
N GLY A 324 -17.59 -16.95 -25.29
CA GLY A 324 -16.87 -17.53 -24.15
C GLY A 324 -15.90 -18.66 -24.51
N GLU A 325 -15.70 -18.95 -25.79
CA GLU A 325 -14.70 -19.91 -26.27
C GLU A 325 -13.28 -19.40 -26.07
N THR A 326 -12.34 -20.30 -25.77
CA THR A 326 -10.92 -19.94 -25.69
C THR A 326 -10.36 -19.68 -27.10
N LEU A 327 -9.78 -18.49 -27.30
CA LEU A 327 -9.17 -18.09 -28.54
C LEU A 327 -7.72 -18.61 -28.65
N PRO A 328 -7.25 -18.93 -29.85
CA PRO A 328 -5.86 -19.26 -30.08
C PRO A 328 -4.93 -18.04 -29.88
N SER A 329 -3.64 -18.33 -29.69
CA SER A 329 -2.62 -17.27 -29.55
C SER A 329 -2.58 -16.34 -30.76
N GLY A 330 -2.58 -15.04 -30.54
CA GLY A 330 -2.56 -13.99 -31.55
C GLY A 330 -3.92 -13.43 -31.92
N GLU A 331 -5.00 -14.01 -31.41
CA GLU A 331 -6.35 -13.47 -31.57
C GLU A 331 -6.73 -12.56 -30.38
N VAL A 332 -7.56 -11.55 -30.67
CA VAL A 332 -8.05 -10.58 -29.69
C VAL A 332 -9.43 -11.00 -29.20
N GLY A 333 -9.62 -11.02 -27.88
CA GLY A 333 -10.89 -11.35 -27.24
C GLY A 333 -11.27 -10.39 -26.11
#